data_97cc01256e3a876e28163f637f40f674
#
_entry.id   97cc01256e3a876e28163f637f40f674
#
_cell.length_a   1.000
_cell.length_b   1.000
_cell.length_c   1.000
_cell.angle_alpha   90.00
_cell.angle_beta   90.00
_cell.angle_gamma   90.00
#
_symmetry.space_group_name_H-M   'P 1'
#
loop_
_entity.id
_entity.type
_entity.pdbx_description
1 polymer ?
#
loop_
_entity_poly.entity_id
_entity_poly.type
_entity_poly.pdbx_seq_one_letter_code
_entity_poly.pdbx_strand_id
1 'polypeptide(L)'
;MRLTPRRFFLDASKALRDNFGFMALVAATLTAVCFSSCSDDLDVQQSYPFTVEVMPYAEKIVKGQTVELRFEIQPEGNYTNTLYTIRYFQYDGEGTLKLVDGPVLVNNDRVLLESKTFRLNYTAKSSDAHKFLVVVEDLCNGQHTSSNVAMTFMFNSASNDE
;
A
#
# COMPACT_ATOMS: atom_id res chain seq x y z
N MET A 1 51.71 59.40 -39.21
CA MET A 1 51.26 58.89 -37.93
C MET A 1 51.36 57.36 -37.96
N ARG A 2 52.39 56.75 -37.38
CA ARG A 2 52.61 55.27 -37.38
C ARG A 2 51.96 54.71 -36.14
N LEU A 3 50.83 54.03 -36.32
CA LEU A 3 50.22 53.26 -35.27
C LEU A 3 51.06 52.01 -35.05
N THR A 4 51.65 51.87 -33.87
CA THR A 4 52.45 50.70 -33.50
C THR A 4 51.56 49.48 -33.24
N PRO A 5 51.85 48.33 -33.87
CA PRO A 5 51.05 47.16 -33.79
C PRO A 5 50.93 46.51 -32.37
N ARG A 6 51.75 47.00 -31.44
CA ARG A 6 51.87 46.47 -30.08
C ARG A 6 50.65 46.72 -29.19
N ARG A 7 49.83 47.74 -29.41
CA ARG A 7 48.68 48.09 -28.63
C ARG A 7 47.42 47.21 -29.00
N PHE A 8 47.36 46.86 -30.29
CA PHE A 8 46.25 46.05 -30.78
C PHE A 8 46.24 44.61 -30.22
N PHE A 9 47.43 44.00 -30.02
CA PHE A 9 47.57 42.67 -29.45
C PHE A 9 47.29 42.61 -27.96
N LEU A 10 47.54 43.67 -27.22
CA LEU A 10 47.30 43.75 -25.78
C LEU A 10 45.79 43.89 -25.46
N ASP A 11 45.08 44.65 -26.28
CA ASP A 11 43.63 44.78 -26.09
C ASP A 11 42.83 43.49 -26.47
N ALA A 12 43.28 42.81 -27.52
CA ALA A 12 42.65 41.52 -27.91
C ALA A 12 42.86 40.42 -26.86
N SER A 13 44.05 40.36 -26.23
CA SER A 13 44.33 39.37 -25.18
C SER A 13 43.60 39.67 -23.88
N LYS A 14 43.30 40.93 -23.60
CA LYS A 14 42.53 41.33 -22.42
C LYS A 14 41.04 40.99 -22.58
N ALA A 15 40.48 41.31 -23.76
CA ALA A 15 39.10 40.96 -24.09
C ALA A 15 38.86 39.42 -24.09
N LEU A 16 39.85 38.64 -24.55
CA LEU A 16 39.76 37.18 -24.55
C LEU A 16 39.82 36.63 -23.11
N ARG A 17 40.61 37.22 -22.24
CA ARG A 17 40.75 36.80 -20.84
C ARG A 17 39.50 37.13 -20.01
N ASP A 18 38.87 38.28 -20.26
CA ASP A 18 37.66 38.71 -19.55
C ASP A 18 36.46 37.84 -20.00
N ASN A 19 36.35 37.48 -21.28
CA ASN A 19 35.33 36.55 -21.77
C ASN A 19 35.54 35.13 -21.26
N PHE A 20 36.79 34.68 -21.10
CA PHE A 20 37.06 33.34 -20.56
C PHE A 20 36.69 33.24 -19.08
N GLY A 21 36.95 34.30 -18.30
CA GLY A 21 36.52 34.38 -16.90
C GLY A 21 34.99 34.36 -16.75
N PHE A 22 34.29 35.10 -17.61
CA PHE A 22 32.80 35.08 -17.61
C PHE A 22 32.23 33.72 -18.02
N MET A 23 32.78 33.08 -19.03
CA MET A 23 32.38 31.72 -19.44
C MET A 23 32.64 30.68 -18.35
N ALA A 24 33.78 30.79 -17.64
CA ALA A 24 34.10 29.91 -16.53
C ALA A 24 33.11 30.08 -15.35
N LEU A 25 32.70 31.32 -15.07
CA LEU A 25 31.76 31.64 -14.02
C LEU A 25 30.34 31.08 -14.35
N VAL A 26 29.90 31.24 -15.60
CA VAL A 26 28.61 30.70 -16.08
C VAL A 26 28.63 29.17 -16.05
N ALA A 27 29.72 28.53 -16.45
CA ALA A 27 29.85 27.07 -16.38
C ALA A 27 29.84 26.57 -14.93
N ALA A 28 30.50 27.26 -14.00
CA ALA A 28 30.51 26.91 -12.58
C ALA A 28 29.12 27.06 -11.92
N THR A 29 28.36 28.09 -12.29
CA THR A 29 26.99 28.27 -11.79
C THR A 29 26.01 27.22 -12.36
N LEU A 30 26.17 26.85 -13.63
CA LEU A 30 25.34 25.80 -14.25
C LEU A 30 25.59 24.42 -13.61
N THR A 31 26.86 24.10 -13.31
CA THR A 31 27.18 22.83 -12.62
C THR A 31 26.68 22.82 -11.17
N ALA A 32 26.70 23.93 -10.44
CA ALA A 32 26.18 24.02 -9.08
C ALA A 32 24.66 23.77 -9.02
N VAL A 33 23.89 24.22 -10.02
CA VAL A 33 22.44 24.00 -10.09
C VAL A 33 22.12 22.54 -10.37
N CYS A 34 22.96 21.80 -11.11
CA CYS A 34 22.72 20.37 -11.38
C CYS A 34 22.92 19.46 -10.15
N PHE A 35 23.68 19.89 -9.14
CA PHE A 35 23.91 19.10 -7.93
C PHE A 35 22.89 19.34 -6.82
N SER A 36 22.04 20.35 -6.92
CA SER A 36 21.01 20.65 -5.92
C SER A 36 19.65 20.00 -6.22
N SER A 37 19.53 19.20 -7.28
CA SER A 37 18.28 18.58 -7.72
C SER A 37 18.14 17.10 -7.34
N CYS A 38 18.87 16.59 -6.36
CA CYS A 38 18.69 15.24 -5.82
C CYS A 38 18.49 15.31 -4.31
N SER A 39 17.34 15.84 -3.90
CA SER A 39 16.69 15.38 -2.69
C SER A 39 15.52 14.50 -3.14
N ASP A 40 15.82 13.34 -3.71
CA ASP A 40 14.89 12.24 -3.69
C ASP A 40 14.80 11.79 -2.23
N ASP A 41 13.89 12.38 -1.48
CA ASP A 41 13.27 11.69 -0.38
C ASP A 41 12.58 10.49 -1.03
N LEU A 42 13.33 9.38 -1.12
CA LEU A 42 12.75 8.07 -1.34
C LEU A 42 11.81 7.86 -0.16
N ASP A 43 10.53 8.12 -0.36
CA ASP A 43 9.47 7.57 0.47
C ASP A 43 9.60 6.04 0.34
N VAL A 44 10.48 5.48 1.16
CA VAL A 44 10.58 4.04 1.33
C VAL A 44 9.26 3.65 1.96
N GLN A 45 8.32 3.21 1.12
CA GLN A 45 7.09 2.59 1.57
C GLN A 45 7.47 1.34 2.34
N GLN A 46 7.64 1.51 3.62
CA GLN A 46 7.97 0.43 4.51
C GLN A 46 6.69 -0.35 4.78
N SER A 47 6.68 -1.61 4.34
CA SER A 47 5.68 -2.58 4.74
C SER A 47 5.77 -2.77 6.25
N TYR A 48 4.64 -2.67 6.94
CA TYR A 48 4.56 -2.87 8.38
C TYR A 48 4.00 -4.26 8.66
N PRO A 49 4.81 -5.19 9.18
CA PRO A 49 4.36 -6.54 9.45
C PRO A 49 3.28 -6.55 10.55
N PHE A 50 2.30 -7.41 10.35
CA PHE A 50 1.21 -7.65 11.29
C PHE A 50 0.74 -9.10 11.18
N THR A 51 0.09 -9.58 12.22
CA THR A 51 -0.61 -10.87 12.25
C THR A 51 -2.11 -10.65 12.45
N VAL A 52 -2.90 -11.65 12.10
CA VAL A 52 -4.35 -11.64 12.34
C VAL A 52 -4.71 -12.90 13.11
N GLU A 53 -5.27 -12.71 14.29
CA GLU A 53 -5.83 -13.80 15.08
C GLU A 53 -7.31 -13.98 14.76
N VAL A 54 -7.73 -15.24 14.68
CA VAL A 54 -9.12 -15.64 14.47
C VAL A 54 -9.58 -16.45 15.67
N MET A 55 -10.67 -16.03 16.28
CA MET A 55 -11.27 -16.79 17.38
C MET A 55 -11.90 -18.09 16.85
N PRO A 56 -11.96 -19.16 17.68
CA PRO A 56 -12.63 -20.40 17.29
C PRO A 56 -14.06 -20.16 16.81
N TYR A 57 -14.45 -20.84 15.75
CA TYR A 57 -15.77 -20.74 15.13
C TYR A 57 -16.33 -22.12 14.81
N ALA A 58 -17.64 -22.21 14.55
CA ALA A 58 -18.29 -23.46 14.15
C ALA A 58 -17.86 -23.86 12.74
N GLU A 59 -17.34 -25.09 12.57
CA GLU A 59 -16.89 -25.62 11.27
C GLU A 59 -18.01 -26.27 10.46
N LYS A 60 -19.21 -26.40 11.03
CA LYS A 60 -20.39 -26.93 10.36
C LYS A 60 -21.43 -25.83 10.19
N ILE A 61 -22.06 -25.80 9.03
CA ILE A 61 -23.09 -24.81 8.71
C ILE A 61 -24.22 -25.46 7.92
N VAL A 62 -25.44 -25.04 8.19
CA VAL A 62 -26.63 -25.40 7.38
C VAL A 62 -27.05 -24.21 6.53
N LYS A 63 -27.75 -24.48 5.42
CA LYS A 63 -28.31 -23.41 4.58
C LYS A 63 -29.20 -22.46 5.39
N GLY A 64 -28.96 -21.17 5.24
CA GLY A 64 -29.62 -20.09 5.96
C GLY A 64 -29.03 -19.74 7.32
N GLN A 65 -28.12 -20.56 7.83
CA GLN A 65 -27.44 -20.28 9.09
C GLN A 65 -26.37 -19.19 8.91
N THR A 66 -26.19 -18.41 9.96
CA THR A 66 -25.12 -17.40 10.04
C THR A 66 -24.13 -17.79 11.12
N VAL A 67 -22.84 -17.74 10.79
CA VAL A 67 -21.72 -17.92 11.70
C VAL A 67 -20.96 -16.61 11.84
N GLU A 68 -20.70 -16.19 13.08
CA GLU A 68 -19.86 -15.03 13.37
C GLU A 68 -18.39 -15.45 13.45
N LEU A 69 -17.55 -14.76 12.69
CA LEU A 69 -16.10 -14.87 12.71
C LEU A 69 -15.52 -13.61 13.36
N ARG A 70 -14.65 -13.79 14.35
CA ARG A 70 -14.06 -12.70 15.13
C ARG A 70 -12.58 -12.61 14.86
N PHE A 71 -12.11 -11.41 14.59
CA PHE A 71 -10.74 -11.15 14.17
C PHE A 71 -10.10 -10.07 15.04
N GLU A 72 -8.79 -10.22 15.25
CA GLU A 72 -7.95 -9.22 15.87
C GLU A 72 -6.66 -9.05 15.07
N ILE A 73 -6.37 -7.82 14.62
CA ILE A 73 -5.14 -7.45 13.94
C ILE A 73 -4.11 -7.05 14.98
N GLN A 74 -2.96 -7.71 14.98
CA GLN A 74 -1.84 -7.46 15.88
C GLN A 74 -0.65 -6.93 15.08
N PRO A 75 -0.41 -5.60 15.05
CA PRO A 75 0.80 -5.03 14.44
C PRO A 75 2.04 -5.43 15.23
N GLU A 76 3.13 -5.74 14.53
CA GLU A 76 4.43 -6.04 15.18
C GLU A 76 5.15 -4.79 15.70
N GLY A 77 4.59 -3.60 15.47
CA GLY A 77 5.15 -2.33 15.92
C GLY A 77 4.09 -1.26 16.18
N ASN A 78 4.51 -0.12 16.71
CA ASN A 78 3.62 1.01 17.00
C ASN A 78 3.56 1.96 15.80
N TYR A 79 2.72 1.63 14.82
CA TYR A 79 2.54 2.38 13.58
C TYR A 79 1.27 3.22 13.67
N THR A 80 1.41 4.54 13.78
CA THR A 80 0.31 5.45 14.11
C THR A 80 -0.65 5.74 12.95
N ASN A 81 -0.24 5.53 11.70
CA ASN A 81 -1.01 5.91 10.51
C ASN A 81 -1.37 4.74 9.59
N THR A 82 -1.22 3.51 10.06
CA THR A 82 -1.57 2.32 9.29
C THR A 82 -3.07 2.07 9.39
N LEU A 83 -3.73 2.07 8.25
CA LEU A 83 -5.10 1.60 8.06
C LEU A 83 -5.07 0.18 7.51
N TYR A 84 -6.15 -0.55 7.67
CA TYR A 84 -6.27 -1.89 7.15
C TYR A 84 -7.47 -1.99 6.23
N THR A 85 -7.35 -2.79 5.18
CA THR A 85 -8.44 -3.14 4.29
C THR A 85 -8.66 -4.64 4.28
N ILE A 86 -9.88 -5.05 3.97
CA ILE A 86 -10.27 -6.45 3.87
C ILE A 86 -10.79 -6.74 2.47
N ARG A 87 -10.42 -7.91 1.94
CA ARG A 87 -11.00 -8.52 0.74
C ARG A 87 -11.49 -9.92 1.02
N TYR A 88 -12.42 -10.37 0.22
CA TYR A 88 -13.06 -11.66 0.33
C TYR A 88 -13.16 -12.36 -1.03
N PHE A 89 -12.90 -13.66 -1.06
CA PHE A 89 -12.99 -14.50 -2.26
C PHE A 89 -13.74 -15.79 -1.95
N GLN A 90 -14.90 -15.99 -2.55
CA GLN A 90 -15.64 -17.24 -2.45
C GLN A 90 -15.10 -18.24 -3.47
N TYR A 91 -14.76 -19.46 -3.02
CA TYR A 91 -14.27 -20.54 -3.87
C TYR A 91 -15.32 -21.63 -4.05
N ASP A 92 -15.89 -22.13 -2.94
CA ASP A 92 -16.88 -23.21 -2.95
C ASP A 92 -18.11 -22.81 -2.14
N GLY A 93 -19.27 -23.35 -2.52
CA GLY A 93 -20.56 -23.03 -1.95
C GLY A 93 -21.02 -21.61 -2.29
N GLU A 94 -22.22 -21.26 -1.86
CA GLU A 94 -22.78 -19.92 -2.01
C GLU A 94 -23.08 -19.33 -0.65
N GLY A 95 -22.59 -18.13 -0.40
CA GLY A 95 -22.78 -17.42 0.86
C GLY A 95 -22.70 -15.91 0.74
N THR A 96 -22.96 -15.24 1.84
CA THR A 96 -22.81 -13.80 1.97
C THR A 96 -21.96 -13.51 3.18
N LEU A 97 -20.88 -12.75 2.99
CA LEU A 97 -20.03 -12.27 4.06
C LEU A 97 -20.32 -10.79 4.31
N LYS A 98 -20.60 -10.44 5.57
CA LYS A 98 -20.93 -9.06 5.97
C LYS A 98 -20.07 -8.64 7.14
N LEU A 99 -19.50 -7.44 7.07
CA LEU A 99 -18.90 -6.77 8.22
C LEU A 99 -20.03 -6.38 9.20
N VAL A 100 -19.93 -6.75 10.48
CA VAL A 100 -21.03 -6.58 11.45
C VAL A 100 -21.49 -5.13 11.53
N ASP A 101 -20.56 -4.20 11.63
CA ASP A 101 -20.82 -2.76 11.70
C ASP A 101 -20.57 -2.05 10.35
N GLY A 102 -20.69 -2.79 9.22
CA GLY A 102 -20.33 -2.29 7.90
C GLY A 102 -21.11 -2.97 6.76
N PRO A 103 -20.58 -2.86 5.54
CA PRO A 103 -21.23 -3.34 4.34
C PRO A 103 -21.16 -4.88 4.20
N VAL A 104 -21.99 -5.39 3.28
CA VAL A 104 -21.79 -6.72 2.70
C VAL A 104 -20.56 -6.68 1.81
N LEU A 105 -19.64 -7.62 1.99
CA LEU A 105 -18.44 -7.71 1.19
C LEU A 105 -18.78 -8.27 -0.20
N VAL A 106 -18.34 -7.58 -1.23
CA VAL A 106 -18.42 -8.05 -2.61
C VAL A 106 -17.11 -8.79 -2.94
N ASN A 107 -17.24 -9.88 -3.71
CA ASN A 107 -16.09 -10.71 -4.07
C ASN A 107 -14.97 -9.88 -4.73
N ASN A 108 -13.79 -9.92 -4.15
CA ASN A 108 -12.59 -9.18 -4.56
C ASN A 108 -12.61 -7.64 -4.35
N ASP A 109 -13.67 -7.06 -3.81
CA ASP A 109 -13.66 -5.64 -3.49
C ASP A 109 -12.97 -5.37 -2.14
N ARG A 110 -12.30 -4.22 -2.06
CA ARG A 110 -11.64 -3.76 -0.84
C ARG A 110 -12.59 -2.93 0.00
N VAL A 111 -12.64 -3.25 1.29
CA VAL A 111 -13.38 -2.49 2.29
C VAL A 111 -12.43 -2.05 3.38
N LEU A 112 -12.47 -0.77 3.75
CA LEU A 112 -11.67 -0.22 4.84
C LEU A 112 -12.18 -0.76 6.18
N LEU A 113 -11.26 -1.19 7.04
CA LEU A 113 -11.55 -1.56 8.43
C LEU A 113 -11.37 -0.33 9.33
N GLU A 114 -12.41 -0.01 10.09
CA GLU A 114 -12.40 1.11 11.04
C GLU A 114 -11.69 0.78 12.35
N SER A 115 -11.53 -0.53 12.64
CA SER A 115 -10.92 -1.03 13.87
C SER A 115 -10.01 -2.22 13.60
N LYS A 116 -9.01 -2.41 14.44
CA LYS A 116 -8.16 -3.60 14.46
C LYS A 116 -8.90 -4.85 14.93
N THR A 117 -9.97 -4.68 15.72
CA THR A 117 -10.87 -5.76 16.13
C THR A 117 -12.15 -5.64 15.34
N PHE A 118 -12.50 -6.67 14.59
CA PHE A 118 -13.70 -6.66 13.74
C PHE A 118 -14.37 -8.03 13.70
N ARG A 119 -15.62 -8.05 13.24
CA ARG A 119 -16.43 -9.26 13.15
C ARG A 119 -17.07 -9.37 11.78
N LEU A 120 -17.08 -10.58 11.26
CA LEU A 120 -17.74 -10.93 10.00
C LEU A 120 -18.84 -11.92 10.27
N ASN A 121 -20.00 -11.72 9.67
CA ASN A 121 -21.10 -12.67 9.63
C ASN A 121 -21.12 -13.36 8.27
N TYR A 122 -20.87 -14.66 8.25
CA TYR A 122 -21.03 -15.50 7.08
C TYR A 122 -22.37 -16.21 7.10
N THR A 123 -23.22 -15.98 6.10
CA THR A 123 -24.53 -16.64 5.94
C THR A 123 -24.49 -17.58 4.76
N ALA A 124 -24.71 -18.87 4.99
CA ALA A 124 -24.77 -19.88 3.93
C ALA A 124 -26.04 -19.74 3.10
N LYS A 125 -25.91 -19.77 1.77
CA LYS A 125 -27.02 -19.73 0.80
C LYS A 125 -27.25 -21.07 0.11
N SER A 126 -26.25 -21.95 0.08
CA SER A 126 -26.37 -23.32 -0.43
C SER A 126 -26.24 -24.35 0.70
N SER A 127 -26.53 -25.62 0.39
CA SER A 127 -26.36 -26.75 1.31
C SER A 127 -25.00 -27.46 1.12
N ASP A 128 -24.17 -26.96 0.22
CA ASP A 128 -22.86 -27.53 -0.07
C ASP A 128 -21.84 -27.19 1.02
N ALA A 129 -20.67 -27.79 0.95
CA ALA A 129 -19.53 -27.30 1.71
C ALA A 129 -19.11 -25.92 1.21
N HIS A 130 -18.67 -25.06 2.12
CA HIS A 130 -18.28 -23.70 1.79
C HIS A 130 -16.79 -23.52 1.98
N LYS A 131 -16.14 -22.81 1.06
CA LYS A 131 -14.75 -22.42 1.15
C LYS A 131 -14.57 -20.99 0.66
N PHE A 132 -13.95 -20.16 1.47
CA PHE A 132 -13.63 -18.81 1.08
C PHE A 132 -12.33 -18.33 1.72
N LEU A 133 -11.74 -17.31 1.12
CA LEU A 133 -10.52 -16.65 1.58
C LEU A 133 -10.88 -15.24 2.06
N VAL A 134 -10.33 -14.85 3.19
CA VAL A 134 -10.31 -13.47 3.68
C VAL A 134 -8.87 -12.99 3.65
N VAL A 135 -8.63 -11.83 3.04
CA VAL A 135 -7.32 -11.20 2.98
C VAL A 135 -7.40 -9.85 3.67
N VAL A 136 -6.56 -9.66 4.67
CA VAL A 136 -6.35 -8.36 5.32
C VAL A 136 -5.07 -7.77 4.77
N GLU A 137 -5.12 -6.52 4.33
CA GLU A 137 -4.00 -5.79 3.73
C GLU A 137 -3.77 -4.50 4.50
N ASP A 138 -2.52 -4.12 4.73
CA ASP A 138 -2.20 -2.82 5.28
C ASP A 138 -2.28 -1.73 4.19
N LEU A 139 -2.67 -0.54 4.61
CA LEU A 139 -2.78 0.66 3.79
C LEU A 139 -1.99 1.78 4.50
N CYS A 140 -0.79 2.05 4.03
CA CYS A 140 0.03 3.13 4.56
C CYS A 140 -0.02 4.35 3.61
N ASN A 141 -0.34 5.54 4.13
CA ASN A 141 -0.43 6.79 3.37
C ASN A 141 -1.30 6.71 2.10
N GLY A 142 -2.37 5.92 2.11
CA GLY A 142 -3.27 5.76 0.97
C GLY A 142 -2.78 4.80 -0.12
N GLN A 143 -1.65 4.12 0.11
CA GLN A 143 -1.14 3.10 -0.80
C GLN A 143 -1.11 1.74 -0.12
N HIS A 144 -1.51 0.70 -0.87
CA HIS A 144 -1.39 -0.68 -0.40
C HIS A 144 0.09 -1.05 -0.35
N THR A 145 0.55 -1.45 0.82
CA THR A 145 1.90 -1.98 0.99
C THR A 145 1.92 -3.48 0.65
N SER A 146 3.06 -4.12 0.75
CA SER A 146 3.21 -5.55 0.44
C SER A 146 2.80 -6.47 1.58
N SER A 147 2.44 -5.94 2.76
CA SER A 147 2.01 -6.77 3.89
C SER A 147 0.54 -7.16 3.75
N ASN A 148 0.31 -8.45 3.72
CA ASN A 148 -1.04 -9.00 3.74
C ASN A 148 -1.07 -10.32 4.52
N VAL A 149 -2.20 -10.62 5.12
CA VAL A 149 -2.49 -11.89 5.79
C VAL A 149 -3.71 -12.51 5.14
N ALA A 150 -3.55 -13.72 4.61
CA ALA A 150 -4.59 -14.48 3.94
C ALA A 150 -5.03 -15.67 4.78
N MET A 151 -6.33 -15.79 5.04
CA MET A 151 -6.92 -16.83 5.89
C MET A 151 -8.01 -17.55 5.13
N THR A 152 -7.90 -18.87 5.06
CA THR A 152 -8.90 -19.72 4.41
C THR A 152 -9.88 -20.26 5.44
N PHE A 153 -11.17 -20.10 5.17
CA PHE A 153 -12.28 -20.63 5.97
C PHE A 153 -12.96 -21.75 5.21
N MET A 154 -13.23 -22.85 5.93
CA MET A 154 -13.94 -24.02 5.39
C MET A 154 -15.05 -24.40 6.34
N PHE A 155 -16.24 -24.61 5.78
CA PHE A 155 -17.40 -25.09 6.50
C PHE A 155 -17.90 -26.37 5.84
N ASN A 156 -18.06 -27.40 6.64
CA ASN A 156 -18.68 -28.62 6.21
C ASN A 156 -20.20 -28.45 6.20
N SER A 157 -20.85 -29.07 5.25
CA SER A 157 -22.33 -29.20 5.25
C SER A 157 -22.79 -29.92 6.50
N ALA A 158 -23.80 -29.39 7.17
CA ALA A 158 -24.51 -30.07 8.22
C ALA A 158 -25.93 -30.43 7.73
N SER A 159 -26.42 -31.64 8.07
CA SER A 159 -27.84 -32.02 7.88
C SER A 159 -28.68 -31.36 8.97
N ASN A 160 -29.93 -30.98 8.63
CA ASN A 160 -30.89 -30.42 9.59
C ASN A 160 -31.46 -31.48 10.54
N ASP A 161 -30.88 -32.69 10.58
CA ASP A 161 -31.44 -33.87 11.28
C ASP A 161 -30.77 -34.15 12.63
N GLU A 162 -30.18 -33.11 13.29
CA GLU A 162 -29.74 -33.19 14.71
C GLU A 162 -30.52 -32.21 15.59
#